data_ee8e0ea441aae2e3f104f6bf7c7d490d
#
_entry.id   ee8e0ea441aae2e3f104f6bf7c7d490d
#
_cell.length_a   1.000
_cell.length_b   1.000
_cell.length_c   1.000
_cell.angle_alpha   90.00
_cell.angle_beta   90.00
_cell.angle_gamma   90.00
#
_symmetry.space_group_name_H-M   'P 1'
#
loop_
_entity.id
_entity.type
_entity.pdbx_description
1 polymer ?
#
loop_
_entity_poly.entity_id
_entity_poly.type
_entity_poly.pdbx_seq_one_letter_code
_entity_poly.pdbx_strand_id
1 'polypeptide(L)'
;VIYDPTIFIKTKTYNDEIRTFCTNPGGFVAKENYYGYICVNGHSLKDIKSNNSNFAFISKVNLTEPVTNTREYGESIAKIANVLGDSKPIIQTLRDLKSGRRSNFGRINKSFITPTLEDCVAGDLALVLPHRIIVNILEGLEELDKIIPGVNNDETLLYGPEIKFFS
;
A
#
# COMPACT_ATOMS: atom_id res chain seq x y z
N VAL A 1 -0.87 -26.34 -5.87
CA VAL A 1 -1.18 -25.16 -6.67
C VAL A 1 -1.42 -24.03 -5.70
N ILE A 2 -0.50 -23.06 -5.65
CA ILE A 2 -0.70 -21.84 -4.86
C ILE A 2 -1.63 -20.97 -5.68
N TYR A 3 -2.84 -20.80 -5.21
CA TYR A 3 -3.80 -19.88 -5.81
C TYR A 3 -3.55 -18.51 -5.21
N ASP A 4 -3.23 -17.53 -6.04
CA ASP A 4 -3.19 -16.11 -5.64
C ASP A 4 -4.50 -15.46 -6.11
N PRO A 5 -5.54 -15.44 -5.26
CA PRO A 5 -6.83 -14.92 -5.66
C PRO A 5 -6.75 -13.40 -5.83
N THR A 6 -7.06 -12.92 -7.02
CA THR A 6 -7.23 -11.51 -7.29
C THR A 6 -8.67 -11.11 -7.06
N ILE A 7 -8.90 -10.17 -6.15
CA ILE A 7 -10.22 -9.63 -5.85
C ILE A 7 -10.30 -8.23 -6.45
N PHE A 8 -11.29 -8.03 -7.33
CA PHE A 8 -11.57 -6.74 -7.97
C PHE A 8 -12.73 -6.05 -7.29
N ILE A 9 -12.58 -4.77 -7.00
CA ILE A 9 -13.59 -3.94 -6.34
C ILE A 9 -13.79 -2.66 -7.15
N LYS A 10 -15.05 -2.25 -7.32
CA LYS A 10 -15.39 -0.93 -7.82
C LYS A 10 -15.66 0.01 -6.65
N THR A 11 -15.02 1.14 -6.64
CA THR A 11 -15.18 2.13 -5.57
C THR A 11 -16.44 2.97 -5.76
N LYS A 12 -17.02 3.42 -4.65
CA LYS A 12 -18.31 4.15 -4.65
C LYS A 12 -18.17 5.54 -5.21
N THR A 13 -17.20 6.31 -4.74
CA THR A 13 -17.08 7.73 -5.07
C THR A 13 -16.67 7.95 -6.52
N TYR A 14 -15.67 7.22 -6.99
CA TYR A 14 -15.09 7.44 -8.33
C TYR A 14 -15.39 6.33 -9.32
N ASN A 15 -16.02 5.25 -8.88
CA ASN A 15 -16.25 4.06 -9.71
C ASN A 15 -14.96 3.54 -10.36
N ASP A 16 -13.86 3.69 -9.67
CA ASP A 16 -12.55 3.19 -10.09
C ASP A 16 -12.38 1.73 -9.70
N GLU A 17 -11.51 1.04 -10.43
CA GLU A 17 -11.12 -0.32 -10.09
C GLU A 17 -9.98 -0.31 -9.08
N ILE A 18 -10.15 -1.07 -8.00
CA ILE A 18 -9.09 -1.41 -7.07
C ILE A 18 -9.05 -2.93 -6.89
N ARG A 19 -7.85 -3.48 -6.74
CA ARG A 19 -7.69 -4.92 -6.64
C ARG A 19 -6.59 -5.34 -5.69
N THR A 20 -6.71 -6.55 -5.16
CA THR A 20 -5.61 -7.24 -4.49
C THR A 20 -4.61 -7.76 -5.51
N PHE A 21 -3.36 -7.80 -5.11
CA PHE A 21 -2.26 -8.32 -5.92
C PHE A 21 -1.18 -8.91 -5.01
N CYS A 22 -0.52 -9.99 -5.47
CA CYS A 22 0.61 -10.59 -4.77
C CYS A 22 0.34 -10.86 -3.28
N THR A 23 -0.58 -11.78 -3.00
CA THR A 23 -0.92 -12.18 -1.63
C THR A 23 0.14 -13.10 -1.04
N ASN A 24 0.66 -12.75 0.12
CA ASN A 24 1.74 -13.45 0.81
C ASN A 24 1.34 -13.86 2.23
N PRO A 25 0.74 -15.04 2.42
CA PRO A 25 0.44 -15.56 3.76
C PRO A 25 1.73 -15.84 4.53
N GLY A 26 1.83 -15.29 5.74
CA GLY A 26 3.07 -15.38 6.53
C GLY A 26 4.26 -14.69 5.87
N GLY A 27 3.98 -13.71 5.01
CA GLY A 27 4.99 -13.02 4.22
C GLY A 27 5.62 -11.83 4.91
N PHE A 28 6.48 -11.16 4.17
CA PHE A 28 7.25 -10.00 4.61
C PHE A 28 7.06 -8.86 3.63
N VAL A 29 7.12 -7.64 4.11
CA VAL A 29 7.24 -6.45 3.27
C VAL A 29 8.73 -6.20 3.04
N ALA A 30 9.11 -5.93 1.80
CA ALA A 30 10.48 -5.67 1.40
C ALA A 30 10.58 -4.37 0.60
N LYS A 31 11.77 -3.80 0.58
CA LYS A 31 12.09 -2.68 -0.29
C LYS A 31 12.24 -3.15 -1.73
N GLU A 32 11.78 -2.36 -2.67
CA GLU A 32 11.93 -2.57 -4.10
C GLU A 32 12.48 -1.30 -4.76
N ASN A 33 13.45 -1.47 -5.64
CA ASN A 33 13.94 -0.35 -6.45
C ASN A 33 13.01 -0.16 -7.65
N TYR A 34 12.47 1.05 -7.78
CA TYR A 34 11.64 1.48 -8.88
C TYR A 34 12.30 2.66 -9.57
N TYR A 35 13.04 2.39 -10.65
CA TYR A 35 13.76 3.40 -11.42
C TYR A 35 14.60 4.38 -10.57
N GLY A 36 15.32 3.84 -9.57
CA GLY A 36 16.17 4.61 -8.65
C GLY A 36 15.47 5.11 -7.39
N TYR A 37 14.16 4.93 -7.28
CA TYR A 37 13.39 5.25 -6.07
C TYR A 37 13.10 3.98 -5.26
N ILE A 38 13.02 4.13 -3.94
CA ILE A 38 12.70 3.02 -3.05
C ILE A 38 11.19 2.97 -2.82
N CYS A 39 10.59 1.87 -3.22
CA CYS A 39 9.20 1.51 -3.03
C CYS A 39 9.11 0.23 -2.19
N VAL A 40 7.93 -0.36 -2.11
CA VAL A 40 7.69 -1.61 -1.37
C VAL A 40 7.17 -2.71 -2.27
N ASN A 41 7.36 -3.94 -1.82
CA ASN A 41 6.75 -5.12 -2.40
C ASN A 41 6.49 -6.17 -1.30
N GLY A 42 5.49 -7.02 -1.50
CA GLY A 42 5.26 -8.19 -0.67
C GLY A 42 6.19 -9.33 -1.09
N HIS A 43 6.61 -10.15 -0.12
CA HIS A 43 7.55 -11.22 -0.35
C HIS A 43 7.24 -12.44 0.52
N SER A 44 7.29 -13.63 -0.06
CA SER A 44 7.18 -14.90 0.66
C SER A 44 8.53 -15.61 0.68
N LEU A 45 8.95 -16.04 1.85
CA LEU A 45 10.13 -16.87 2.03
C LEU A 45 9.70 -18.34 2.15
N LYS A 46 10.51 -19.24 1.59
CA LYS A 46 10.18 -20.68 1.54
C LYS A 46 10.08 -21.28 2.94
N ASP A 47 11.07 -21.02 3.78
CA ASP A 47 11.26 -21.73 5.05
C ASP A 47 11.00 -20.84 6.29
N ILE A 48 10.72 -19.56 6.08
CA ILE A 48 10.50 -18.60 7.17
C ILE A 48 9.17 -17.93 6.98
N LYS A 49 8.37 -17.89 8.05
CA LYS A 49 7.06 -17.24 8.05
C LYS A 49 7.00 -16.15 9.12
N SER A 50 6.39 -15.04 8.80
CA SER A 50 6.00 -14.04 9.79
C SER A 50 4.62 -14.37 10.37
N ASN A 51 4.24 -13.63 11.40
CA ASN A 51 2.89 -13.73 11.97
C ASN A 51 1.84 -12.96 11.17
N ASN A 52 2.27 -12.26 10.11
CA ASN A 52 1.41 -11.43 9.28
C ASN A 52 1.21 -12.03 7.91
N SER A 53 0.12 -11.64 7.28
CA SER A 53 -0.07 -11.79 5.83
C SER A 53 -0.10 -10.41 5.22
N ASN A 54 0.37 -10.29 3.98
CA ASN A 54 0.31 -9.05 3.24
C ASN A 54 -0.17 -9.25 1.81
N PHE A 55 -0.66 -8.21 1.23
CA PHE A 55 -1.00 -8.13 -0.18
C PHE A 55 -0.81 -6.69 -0.66
N ALA A 56 -0.57 -6.52 -1.94
CA ALA A 56 -0.64 -5.21 -2.57
C ALA A 56 -2.11 -4.87 -2.85
N PHE A 57 -2.48 -3.61 -2.62
CA PHE A 57 -3.81 -3.10 -2.92
C PHE A 57 -3.65 -1.97 -3.94
N ILE A 58 -4.02 -2.26 -5.19
CA ILE A 58 -3.66 -1.43 -6.33
C ILE A 58 -4.90 -0.71 -6.86
N SER A 59 -4.87 0.62 -6.81
CA SER A 59 -5.84 1.47 -7.48
C SER A 59 -5.39 1.74 -8.90
N LYS A 60 -6.22 1.35 -9.87
CA LYS A 60 -5.95 1.60 -11.29
C LYS A 60 -6.15 3.08 -11.61
N VAL A 61 -5.17 3.67 -12.26
CA VAL A 61 -5.23 5.05 -12.73
C VAL A 61 -5.16 5.06 -14.25
N ASN A 62 -6.20 5.60 -14.88
CA ASN A 62 -6.24 5.81 -16.31
C ASN A 62 -5.84 7.25 -16.59
N LEU A 63 -4.70 7.43 -17.21
CA LEU A 63 -4.20 8.73 -17.62
C LEU A 63 -4.57 9.01 -19.08
N THR A 64 -4.96 10.24 -19.36
CA THR A 64 -5.38 10.69 -20.68
C THR A 64 -4.49 11.82 -21.15
N GLU A 65 -4.68 12.22 -22.43
CA GLU A 65 -3.98 13.39 -22.99
C GLU A 65 -4.04 14.60 -22.03
N PRO A 66 -2.97 15.38 -21.91
CA PRO A 66 -1.74 15.34 -22.73
C PRO A 66 -0.64 14.38 -22.20
N VAL A 67 -0.95 13.49 -21.28
CA VAL A 67 0.02 12.55 -20.71
C VAL A 67 0.42 11.51 -21.76
N THR A 68 1.65 11.57 -22.23
CA THR A 68 2.20 10.61 -23.19
C THR A 68 3.10 9.57 -22.53
N ASN A 69 3.61 9.87 -21.34
CA ASN A 69 4.48 8.99 -20.57
C ASN A 69 3.92 8.75 -19.17
N THR A 70 3.15 7.68 -19.04
CA THR A 70 2.51 7.30 -17.76
C THR A 70 3.53 6.91 -16.68
N ARG A 71 4.73 6.51 -17.10
CA ARG A 71 5.83 6.19 -16.18
C ARG A 71 6.27 7.42 -15.37
N GLU A 72 6.33 8.60 -15.99
CA GLU A 72 6.69 9.83 -15.28
C GLU A 72 5.72 10.15 -14.14
N TYR A 73 4.44 9.83 -14.30
CA TYR A 73 3.47 10.01 -13.24
C TYR A 73 3.79 9.09 -12.03
N GLY A 74 4.06 7.80 -12.29
CA GLY A 74 4.47 6.87 -11.25
C GLY A 74 5.79 7.26 -10.57
N GLU A 75 6.78 7.67 -11.35
CA GLU A 75 8.06 8.17 -10.83
C GLU A 75 7.88 9.42 -9.95
N SER A 76 6.95 10.31 -10.30
CA SER A 76 6.64 11.50 -9.50
C SER A 76 6.12 11.12 -8.11
N ILE A 77 5.26 10.13 -8.02
CA ILE A 77 4.74 9.61 -6.75
C ILE A 77 5.89 8.98 -5.95
N ALA A 78 6.71 8.14 -6.57
CA ALA A 78 7.86 7.52 -5.93
C ALA A 78 8.86 8.56 -5.40
N LYS A 79 9.11 9.62 -6.18
CA LYS A 79 9.97 10.74 -5.79
C LYS A 79 9.45 11.47 -4.56
N ILE A 80 8.16 11.81 -4.53
CA ILE A 80 7.55 12.46 -3.37
C ILE A 80 7.68 11.57 -2.13
N ALA A 81 7.41 10.28 -2.26
CA ALA A 81 7.55 9.32 -1.17
C ALA A 81 8.99 9.27 -0.64
N ASN A 82 9.98 9.26 -1.51
CA ASN A 82 11.40 9.24 -1.12
C ASN A 82 11.86 10.56 -0.49
N VAL A 83 11.28 11.69 -0.88
CA VAL A 83 11.54 12.98 -0.20
C VAL A 83 11.01 12.93 1.24
N LEU A 84 9.79 12.44 1.44
CA LEU A 84 9.17 12.37 2.76
C LEU A 84 9.74 11.26 3.64
N GLY A 85 10.19 10.17 3.04
CA GLY A 85 10.73 9.00 3.73
C GLY A 85 12.26 8.94 3.80
N ASP A 86 12.96 9.97 3.32
CA ASP A 86 14.43 9.95 3.22
C ASP A 86 14.94 8.68 2.54
N SER A 87 14.40 8.41 1.34
CA SER A 87 14.67 7.20 0.54
C SER A 87 14.31 5.88 1.24
N LYS A 88 13.30 5.92 2.09
CA LYS A 88 12.72 4.73 2.74
C LYS A 88 11.22 4.66 2.50
N PRO A 89 10.63 3.47 2.49
CA PRO A 89 9.19 3.33 2.43
C PRO A 89 8.49 3.99 3.62
N ILE A 90 7.23 4.38 3.41
CA ILE A 90 6.40 4.97 4.45
C ILE A 90 5.47 3.91 5.01
N ILE A 91 5.38 3.84 6.35
CA ILE A 91 4.42 3.02 7.07
C ILE A 91 3.42 3.91 7.80
N GLN A 92 2.15 3.52 7.77
CA GLN A 92 1.08 4.22 8.48
C GLN A 92 0.02 3.21 8.93
N THR A 93 -0.59 3.42 10.10
CA THR A 93 -1.77 2.65 10.50
C THR A 93 -3.01 3.16 9.76
N LEU A 94 -3.95 2.26 9.51
CA LEU A 94 -5.22 2.65 8.88
C LEU A 94 -5.98 3.68 9.74
N ARG A 95 -5.93 3.54 11.07
CA ARG A 95 -6.49 4.53 12.01
C ARG A 95 -5.94 5.93 11.74
N ASP A 96 -4.63 6.05 11.64
CA ASP A 96 -3.98 7.34 11.45
C ASP A 96 -4.31 7.92 10.07
N LEU A 97 -4.36 7.09 9.03
CA LEU A 97 -4.77 7.53 7.68
C LEU A 97 -6.21 8.07 7.69
N LYS A 98 -7.15 7.34 8.31
CA LYS A 98 -8.56 7.78 8.45
C LYS A 98 -8.69 9.07 9.25
N SER A 99 -7.84 9.26 10.26
CA SER A 99 -7.83 10.45 11.12
C SER A 99 -7.08 11.64 10.52
N GLY A 100 -6.48 11.48 9.34
CA GLY A 100 -5.70 12.52 8.70
C GLY A 100 -4.44 12.91 9.46
N ARG A 101 -3.80 11.97 10.14
CA ARG A 101 -2.59 12.24 10.92
C ARG A 101 -1.44 11.30 10.57
N ARG A 102 -0.24 11.82 10.70
CA ARG A 102 0.98 11.06 10.58
C ARG A 102 1.07 9.98 11.66
N SER A 103 1.49 8.76 11.28
CA SER A 103 1.87 7.73 12.24
C SER A 103 3.22 8.04 12.90
N ASN A 104 3.47 7.41 14.03
CA ASN A 104 4.79 7.34 14.66
C ASN A 104 5.01 5.93 15.22
N PHE A 105 6.28 5.56 15.41
CA PHE A 105 6.61 4.22 15.89
C PHE A 105 6.16 3.98 17.33
N GLY A 106 6.03 5.02 18.14
CA GLY A 106 5.48 4.88 19.49
C GLY A 106 4.05 4.32 19.50
N ARG A 107 3.22 4.72 18.55
CA ARG A 107 1.87 4.16 18.38
C ARG A 107 1.87 2.83 17.65
N ILE A 108 2.67 2.70 16.60
CA ILE A 108 2.78 1.44 15.84
C ILE A 108 3.25 0.30 16.74
N ASN A 109 4.24 0.52 17.57
CA ASN A 109 4.81 -0.50 18.46
C ASN A 109 3.85 -0.91 19.60
N LYS A 110 2.83 -0.13 19.89
CA LYS A 110 1.75 -0.48 20.84
C LYS A 110 0.63 -1.31 20.21
N SER A 111 0.64 -1.44 18.88
CA SER A 111 -0.31 -2.26 18.14
C SER A 111 -0.05 -3.76 18.36
N PHE A 112 -1.09 -4.57 18.17
CA PHE A 112 -0.94 -6.04 18.17
C PHE A 112 -0.33 -6.58 16.87
N ILE A 113 -0.16 -5.75 15.84
CA ILE A 113 0.50 -6.12 14.60
C ILE A 113 1.95 -5.63 14.62
N THR A 114 2.89 -6.56 14.53
CA THR A 114 4.31 -6.23 14.46
C THR A 114 4.73 -6.02 13.00
N PRO A 115 5.30 -4.85 12.66
CA PRO A 115 5.82 -4.61 11.32
C PRO A 115 6.89 -5.64 10.92
N THR A 116 6.82 -6.12 9.66
CA THR A 116 7.82 -7.04 9.11
C THR A 116 8.98 -6.33 8.41
N LEU A 117 8.78 -5.08 8.01
CA LEU A 117 9.84 -4.20 7.52
C LEU A 117 10.03 -3.05 8.52
N GLU A 118 11.18 -3.06 9.19
CA GLU A 118 11.52 -2.02 10.18
C GLU A 118 12.25 -0.82 9.56
N ASP A 119 12.97 -1.04 8.46
CA ASP A 119 13.70 0.01 7.75
C ASP A 119 12.74 0.84 6.86
N CYS A 120 11.87 1.56 7.51
CA CYS A 120 10.85 2.43 6.94
C CYS A 120 10.65 3.66 7.84
N VAL A 121 9.89 4.63 7.35
CA VAL A 121 9.56 5.86 8.07
C VAL A 121 8.07 5.89 8.38
N ALA A 122 7.72 6.09 9.63
CA ALA A 122 6.34 6.33 10.02
C ALA A 122 5.90 7.71 9.50
N GLY A 123 4.89 7.74 8.67
CA GLY A 123 4.52 8.95 7.95
C GLY A 123 3.03 9.05 7.64
N ASP A 124 2.73 9.86 6.63
CA ASP A 124 1.38 10.10 6.15
C ASP A 124 1.31 9.86 4.63
N LEU A 125 0.68 8.77 4.24
CA LEU A 125 0.49 8.40 2.84
C LEU A 125 -0.41 9.40 2.08
N ALA A 126 -1.24 10.16 2.79
CA ALA A 126 -2.05 11.20 2.17
C ALA A 126 -1.23 12.40 1.67
N LEU A 127 0.03 12.53 2.09
CA LEU A 127 0.97 13.51 1.53
C LEU A 127 1.70 12.97 0.29
N VAL A 128 1.61 11.68 0.02
CA VAL A 128 2.27 11.02 -1.11
C VAL A 128 1.30 10.74 -2.24
N LEU A 129 0.18 10.12 -1.91
CA LEU A 129 -0.79 9.64 -2.89
C LEU A 129 -1.86 10.71 -3.18
N PRO A 130 -2.29 10.85 -4.43
CA PRO A 130 -3.41 11.71 -4.77
C PRO A 130 -4.66 11.36 -3.96
N HIS A 131 -5.47 12.36 -3.65
CA HIS A 131 -6.71 12.19 -2.88
C HIS A 131 -7.61 11.09 -3.44
N ARG A 132 -7.77 11.03 -4.76
CA ARG A 132 -8.57 9.99 -5.42
C ARG A 132 -8.11 8.58 -5.08
N ILE A 133 -6.79 8.34 -5.05
CA ILE A 133 -6.21 7.05 -4.69
C ILE A 133 -6.47 6.74 -3.22
N ILE A 134 -6.31 7.70 -2.33
CA ILE A 134 -6.60 7.52 -0.89
C ILE A 134 -8.06 7.14 -0.68
N VAL A 135 -9.00 7.84 -1.31
CA VAL A 135 -10.44 7.52 -1.24
C VAL A 135 -10.70 6.10 -1.75
N ASN A 136 -10.12 5.73 -2.89
CA ASN A 136 -10.27 4.39 -3.44
C ASN A 136 -9.75 3.31 -2.49
N ILE A 137 -8.60 3.53 -1.85
CA ILE A 137 -8.04 2.58 -0.88
C ILE A 137 -8.96 2.43 0.33
N LEU A 138 -9.44 3.52 0.90
CA LEU A 138 -10.31 3.48 2.08
C LEU A 138 -11.63 2.78 1.78
N GLU A 139 -12.30 3.14 0.70
CA GLU A 139 -13.54 2.49 0.26
C GLU A 139 -13.32 1.03 -0.12
N GLY A 140 -12.21 0.74 -0.80
CA GLY A 140 -11.84 -0.61 -1.19
C GLY A 140 -11.59 -1.52 0.02
N LEU A 141 -10.95 -1.03 1.08
CA LEU A 141 -10.75 -1.80 2.30
C LEU A 141 -12.08 -2.08 3.02
N GLU A 142 -13.02 -1.14 3.03
CA GLU A 142 -14.36 -1.37 3.56
C GLU A 142 -15.09 -2.51 2.83
N GLU A 143 -15.03 -2.53 1.51
CA GLU A 143 -15.63 -3.59 0.71
C GLU A 143 -14.91 -4.92 0.86
N LEU A 144 -13.58 -4.89 0.89
CA LEU A 144 -12.75 -6.08 1.07
C LEU A 144 -12.97 -6.75 2.42
N ASP A 145 -13.26 -5.97 3.46
CA ASP A 145 -13.54 -6.46 4.81
C ASP A 145 -14.75 -7.39 4.86
N LYS A 146 -15.70 -7.24 3.95
CA LYS A 146 -16.85 -8.13 3.81
C LYS A 146 -16.46 -9.54 3.35
N ILE A 147 -15.34 -9.66 2.66
CA ILE A 147 -14.81 -10.93 2.13
C ILE A 147 -13.71 -11.47 3.01
N ILE A 148 -12.83 -10.60 3.49
CA ILE A 148 -11.70 -10.91 4.37
C ILE A 148 -11.87 -10.09 5.66
N PRO A 149 -12.65 -10.59 6.63
CA PRO A 149 -12.91 -9.86 7.87
C PRO A 149 -11.61 -9.51 8.60
N GLY A 150 -11.50 -8.26 9.02
CA GLY A 150 -10.36 -7.74 9.76
C GLY A 150 -9.38 -6.92 8.93
N VAL A 151 -9.47 -6.88 7.58
CA VAL A 151 -8.57 -6.06 6.78
C VAL A 151 -8.81 -4.56 6.98
N ASN A 152 -10.04 -4.15 7.31
CA ASN A 152 -10.39 -2.77 7.60
C ASN A 152 -10.27 -2.43 9.10
N ASN A 153 -9.36 -3.10 9.80
CA ASN A 153 -9.10 -2.84 11.21
C ASN A 153 -8.24 -1.59 11.36
N ASP A 154 -8.48 -0.82 12.43
CA ASP A 154 -7.71 0.37 12.74
C ASP A 154 -6.20 0.13 12.87
N GLU A 155 -5.80 -1.06 13.27
CA GLU A 155 -4.41 -1.48 13.45
C GLU A 155 -3.75 -1.99 12.15
N THR A 156 -4.51 -2.13 11.05
CA THR A 156 -3.96 -2.55 9.76
C THR A 156 -2.83 -1.63 9.35
N LEU A 157 -1.68 -2.23 9.01
CA LEU A 157 -0.50 -1.49 8.57
C LEU A 157 -0.52 -1.31 7.05
N LEU A 158 -0.33 -0.08 6.63
CA LEU A 158 -0.19 0.31 5.24
C LEU A 158 1.26 0.68 4.99
N TYR A 159 1.84 0.10 3.96
CA TYR A 159 3.17 0.47 3.45
C TYR A 159 3.02 1.05 2.06
N GLY A 160 3.75 2.08 1.75
CA GLY A 160 3.71 2.66 0.42
C GLY A 160 4.95 3.45 0.04
N PRO A 161 5.03 3.78 -1.24
CA PRO A 161 4.18 3.32 -2.33
C PRO A 161 4.61 1.98 -2.94
N GLU A 162 3.70 1.33 -3.63
CA GLU A 162 4.00 0.30 -4.62
C GLU A 162 3.44 0.75 -5.97
N ILE A 163 4.25 0.70 -7.02
CA ILE A 163 3.89 1.19 -8.34
C ILE A 163 4.06 0.07 -9.35
N LYS A 164 2.99 -0.20 -10.10
CA LYS A 164 2.99 -1.21 -11.16
C LYS A 164 2.48 -0.61 -12.45
N PHE A 165 3.05 -1.04 -13.55
CA PHE A 165 2.54 -0.76 -14.89
C PHE A 165 1.82 -1.98 -15.43
N PHE A 166 0.69 -1.72 -16.06
CA PHE A 166 -0.02 -2.71 -16.85
C PHE A 166 -0.18 -2.14 -18.25
N SER A 167 0.36 -2.85 -19.22
CA SER A 167 0.15 -2.60 -20.65
C SER A 167 -1.16 -3.21 -21.11
#